data_40795f5819d1faf20f46c1888e321349
#
_entry.id   40795f5819d1faf20f46c1888e321349
#
_cell.length_a   1.000
_cell.length_b   1.000
_cell.length_c   1.000
_cell.angle_alpha   90.00
_cell.angle_beta   90.00
_cell.angle_gamma   90.00
#
_symmetry.space_group_name_H-M   'P 1'
#
loop_
_entity.id
_entity.type
_entity.pdbx_description
1 polymer ?
#
loop_
_entity_poly.entity_id
_entity_poly.type
_entity_poly.pdbx_seq_one_letter_code
_entity_poly.pdbx_strand_id
1 'polypeptide(L)'
;MRLLSVFLAATILAFTVSASAGDMDGFRGLTWGSSLEAIEATDSDLVAGMMGPMPGVQAFKRNDEDLNFGGIKADAITYVFYKGKFTSVNIEFRGIDSFEKLLAYCKKMFGPGSGSAILRLEQYASFDSPKTGAMLLYQLSMQTTNYGNLYLYSKEFL
;
A
#
# COMPACT_ATOMS: atom_id res chain seq x y z
N MET A 1 -36.70 25.39 -56.12
CA MET A 1 -35.41 24.86 -55.57
C MET A 1 -35.46 24.91 -54.07
N ARG A 2 -35.63 23.73 -53.44
CA ARG A 2 -35.66 23.59 -51.97
C ARG A 2 -34.34 23.02 -51.53
N LEU A 3 -33.54 23.81 -50.77
CA LEU A 3 -32.27 23.39 -50.14
C LEU A 3 -32.58 22.61 -48.88
N LEU A 4 -32.26 21.32 -48.90
CA LEU A 4 -32.30 20.42 -47.73
C LEU A 4 -31.00 20.65 -46.95
N SER A 5 -31.11 21.25 -45.76
CA SER A 5 -30.03 21.34 -44.80
C SER A 5 -29.99 20.05 -44.00
N VAL A 6 -28.93 19.25 -44.22
CA VAL A 6 -28.65 18.05 -43.42
C VAL A 6 -27.86 18.48 -42.20
N PHE A 7 -28.47 18.44 -41.03
CA PHE A 7 -27.76 18.58 -39.75
C PHE A 7 -27.10 17.26 -39.38
N LEU A 8 -25.79 17.20 -39.48
CA LEU A 8 -24.98 16.09 -38.99
C LEU A 8 -24.75 16.26 -37.49
N ALA A 9 -25.51 15.57 -36.65
CA ALA A 9 -25.30 15.52 -35.21
C ALA A 9 -24.12 14.60 -34.90
N ALA A 10 -22.99 15.18 -34.61
CA ALA A 10 -21.84 14.42 -34.11
C ALA A 10 -22.04 14.08 -32.63
N THR A 11 -22.42 12.82 -32.36
CA THR A 11 -22.48 12.29 -30.99
C THR A 11 -21.08 12.02 -30.50
N ILE A 12 -20.54 12.90 -29.64
CA ILE A 12 -19.28 12.68 -28.96
C ILE A 12 -19.56 11.67 -27.84
N LEU A 13 -19.18 10.40 -28.07
CA LEU A 13 -19.10 9.40 -26.99
C LEU A 13 -17.91 9.78 -26.11
N ALA A 14 -18.17 10.40 -24.97
CA ALA A 14 -17.20 10.56 -23.92
C ALA A 14 -16.92 9.19 -23.29
N PHE A 15 -15.84 8.54 -23.72
CA PHE A 15 -15.29 7.40 -22.99
C PHE A 15 -14.75 7.93 -21.66
N THR A 16 -15.50 7.75 -20.58
CA THR A 16 -14.96 7.86 -19.23
C THR A 16 -14.00 6.71 -19.03
N VAL A 17 -12.70 6.95 -19.21
CA VAL A 17 -11.68 6.04 -18.75
C VAL A 17 -11.76 6.07 -17.23
N SER A 18 -12.48 5.13 -16.65
CA SER A 18 -12.34 4.82 -15.23
C SER A 18 -10.88 4.40 -15.04
N ALA A 19 -10.07 5.26 -14.40
CA ALA A 19 -8.77 4.85 -13.92
C ALA A 19 -9.02 3.68 -12.98
N SER A 20 -8.74 2.47 -13.45
CA SER A 20 -8.73 1.28 -12.61
C SER A 20 -7.73 1.54 -11.50
N ALA A 21 -8.19 1.61 -10.27
CA ALA A 21 -7.31 1.61 -9.12
C ALA A 21 -6.36 0.41 -9.27
N GLY A 22 -5.05 0.65 -9.18
CA GLY A 22 -4.07 -0.41 -9.36
C GLY A 22 -4.23 -1.45 -8.27
N ASP A 23 -4.48 -2.69 -8.67
CA ASP A 23 -4.47 -3.80 -7.73
C ASP A 23 -3.06 -4.37 -7.64
N MET A 24 -2.56 -4.60 -6.43
CA MET A 24 -1.23 -5.14 -6.21
C MET A 24 -1.32 -6.65 -5.98
N ASP A 25 -0.54 -7.43 -6.73
CA ASP A 25 -0.43 -8.88 -6.52
C ASP A 25 0.66 -9.25 -5.49
N GLY A 26 1.32 -8.25 -4.89
CA GLY A 26 2.44 -8.45 -3.99
C GLY A 26 3.21 -7.16 -3.76
N PHE A 27 4.45 -7.28 -3.31
CA PHE A 27 5.32 -6.14 -3.05
C PHE A 27 6.77 -6.45 -3.49
N ARG A 28 7.35 -5.58 -4.34
CA ARG A 28 8.75 -5.64 -4.77
C ARG A 28 9.21 -7.01 -5.24
N GLY A 29 8.45 -7.61 -6.15
CA GLY A 29 8.75 -8.91 -6.74
C GLY A 29 8.30 -10.12 -5.92
N LEU A 30 7.83 -9.92 -4.69
CA LEU A 30 7.21 -10.99 -3.89
C LEU A 30 5.69 -10.95 -4.09
N THR A 31 5.13 -12.08 -4.52
CA THR A 31 3.68 -12.24 -4.72
C THR A 31 3.00 -12.61 -3.40
N TRP A 32 1.82 -12.06 -3.14
CA TRP A 32 1.03 -12.45 -1.98
C TRP A 32 0.80 -13.97 -1.94
N GLY A 33 0.92 -14.56 -0.76
CA GLY A 33 0.75 -15.99 -0.54
C GLY A 33 1.94 -16.85 -0.92
N SER A 34 3.01 -16.30 -1.47
CA SER A 34 4.25 -17.05 -1.70
C SER A 34 4.77 -17.65 -0.40
N SER A 35 5.27 -18.89 -0.47
CA SER A 35 5.83 -19.53 0.72
C SER A 35 7.19 -18.92 1.08
N LEU A 36 7.46 -18.80 2.36
CA LEU A 36 8.74 -18.34 2.88
C LEU A 36 9.90 -19.17 2.31
N GLU A 37 9.76 -20.48 2.32
CA GLU A 37 10.76 -21.43 1.81
C GLU A 37 11.11 -21.18 0.32
N ALA A 38 10.09 -20.88 -0.53
CA ALA A 38 10.32 -20.58 -1.94
C ALA A 38 11.02 -19.23 -2.13
N ILE A 39 10.75 -18.25 -1.24
CA ILE A 39 11.39 -16.94 -1.29
C ILE A 39 12.83 -17.03 -0.81
N GLU A 40 13.11 -17.68 0.32
CA GLU A 40 14.47 -17.88 0.85
C GLU A 40 15.39 -18.61 -0.15
N ALA A 41 14.82 -19.47 -0.97
CA ALA A 41 15.59 -20.16 -2.03
C ALA A 41 16.03 -19.22 -3.17
N THR A 42 15.40 -18.06 -3.33
CA THR A 42 15.62 -17.12 -4.44
C THR A 42 16.08 -15.73 -3.99
N ASP A 43 15.83 -15.36 -2.73
CA ASP A 43 16.12 -14.04 -2.16
C ASP A 43 17.03 -14.21 -0.92
N SER A 44 18.34 -14.22 -1.14
CA SER A 44 19.35 -14.37 -0.09
C SER A 44 19.47 -13.16 0.84
N ASP A 45 18.88 -12.02 0.46
CA ASP A 45 18.95 -10.76 1.21
C ASP A 45 17.90 -10.68 2.30
N LEU A 46 16.94 -11.60 2.31
CA LEU A 46 15.89 -11.66 3.32
C LEU A 46 16.43 -12.20 4.65
N VAL A 47 16.49 -11.34 5.66
CA VAL A 47 17.03 -11.66 6.99
C VAL A 47 15.89 -11.66 8.02
N ALA A 48 15.83 -12.69 8.83
CA ALA A 48 14.85 -12.78 9.90
C ALA A 48 14.94 -11.60 10.87
N GLY A 49 13.81 -10.93 11.07
CA GLY A 49 13.61 -9.89 12.07
C GLY A 49 13.07 -10.47 13.38
N MET A 50 12.49 -9.61 14.21
CA MET A 50 11.81 -10.08 15.41
C MET A 50 10.57 -10.91 15.05
N MET A 51 10.37 -12.01 15.75
CA MET A 51 9.11 -12.76 15.67
C MET A 51 7.97 -11.85 16.15
N GLY A 52 6.88 -11.84 15.41
CA GLY A 52 5.69 -11.09 15.79
C GLY A 52 5.09 -11.59 17.12
N PRO A 53 4.29 -10.75 17.80
CA PRO A 53 3.67 -11.11 19.08
C PRO A 53 2.62 -12.20 18.94
N MET A 54 2.19 -12.54 17.73
CA MET A 54 1.20 -13.60 17.46
C MET A 54 1.87 -14.88 16.95
N PRO A 55 1.42 -16.05 17.41
CA PRO A 55 1.91 -17.33 16.91
C PRO A 55 1.77 -17.44 15.39
N GLY A 56 2.82 -17.91 14.72
CA GLY A 56 2.84 -18.08 13.26
C GLY A 56 3.16 -16.83 12.46
N VAL A 57 3.37 -15.68 13.11
CA VAL A 57 3.84 -14.46 12.46
C VAL A 57 5.36 -14.39 12.48
N GLN A 58 5.97 -14.21 11.33
CA GLN A 58 7.40 -14.05 11.16
C GLN A 58 7.63 -12.73 10.37
N ALA A 59 8.64 -11.96 10.78
CA ALA A 59 9.00 -10.69 10.16
C ALA A 59 10.42 -10.77 9.60
N PHE A 60 10.61 -10.22 8.42
CA PHE A 60 11.89 -10.21 7.70
C PHE A 60 12.20 -8.81 7.19
N LYS A 61 13.49 -8.51 7.02
CA LYS A 61 14.00 -7.33 6.34
C LYS A 61 14.99 -7.77 5.26
N ARG A 62 15.15 -6.95 4.23
CA ARG A 62 16.25 -7.13 3.27
C ARG A 62 17.47 -6.32 3.71
N ASN A 63 18.67 -6.86 3.54
CA ASN A 63 19.91 -6.18 3.91
C ASN A 63 20.11 -4.89 3.12
N ASP A 64 19.95 -4.93 1.80
CA ASP A 64 20.15 -3.81 0.88
C ASP A 64 18.82 -3.22 0.39
N GLU A 65 17.84 -3.06 1.30
CA GLU A 65 16.51 -2.55 0.97
C GLU A 65 16.56 -1.11 0.48
N ASP A 66 15.99 -0.85 -0.70
CA ASP A 66 15.70 0.52 -1.12
C ASP A 66 14.55 1.10 -0.28
N LEU A 67 14.88 2.00 0.62
CA LEU A 67 13.90 2.61 1.50
C LEU A 67 13.02 3.69 0.81
N ASN A 68 13.25 4.00 -0.46
CA ASN A 68 12.41 4.96 -1.18
C ASN A 68 11.08 4.30 -1.58
N PHE A 69 9.98 4.84 -1.10
CA PHE A 69 8.65 4.34 -1.39
C PHE A 69 7.60 5.47 -1.36
N GLY A 70 6.70 5.52 -2.34
CA GLY A 70 5.57 6.46 -2.35
C GLY A 70 5.95 7.94 -2.25
N GLY A 71 7.18 8.31 -2.67
CA GLY A 71 7.70 9.68 -2.61
C GLY A 71 8.34 10.07 -1.27
N ILE A 72 8.57 9.09 -0.38
CA ILE A 72 9.29 9.29 0.88
C ILE A 72 10.52 8.38 0.95
N LYS A 73 11.41 8.66 1.90
CA LYS A 73 12.39 7.71 2.39
C LYS A 73 11.88 7.12 3.70
N ALA A 74 11.54 5.83 3.69
CA ALA A 74 11.10 5.10 4.87
C ALA A 74 12.24 4.94 5.89
N ASP A 75 11.89 4.74 7.16
CA ASP A 75 12.83 4.34 8.20
C ASP A 75 13.13 2.84 8.14
N ALA A 76 12.10 2.05 7.84
CA ALA A 76 12.21 0.61 7.67
C ALA A 76 11.10 0.07 6.76
N ILE A 77 11.40 -1.06 6.11
CA ILE A 77 10.42 -1.88 5.38
C ILE A 77 10.54 -3.30 5.94
N THR A 78 9.42 -3.83 6.42
CA THR A 78 9.35 -5.14 7.05
C THR A 78 8.37 -6.02 6.29
N TYR A 79 8.82 -7.19 5.85
CA TYR A 79 8.04 -8.20 5.16
C TYR A 79 7.47 -9.16 6.19
N VAL A 80 6.17 -9.38 6.17
CA VAL A 80 5.47 -10.18 7.19
C VAL A 80 4.90 -11.43 6.56
N PHE A 81 5.18 -12.56 7.21
CA PHE A 81 4.70 -13.88 6.85
C PHE A 81 3.79 -14.39 7.97
N TYR A 82 2.67 -14.95 7.58
CA TYR A 82 1.77 -15.66 8.49
C TYR A 82 1.67 -17.13 8.08
N LYS A 83 2.00 -18.03 9.00
CA LYS A 83 2.05 -19.48 8.75
C LYS A 83 2.87 -19.83 7.48
N GLY A 84 4.03 -19.17 7.33
CA GLY A 84 4.94 -19.38 6.20
C GLY A 84 4.48 -18.81 4.87
N LYS A 85 3.43 -17.98 4.83
CA LYS A 85 2.95 -17.30 3.62
C LYS A 85 3.19 -15.80 3.71
N PHE A 86 3.67 -15.18 2.63
CA PHE A 86 3.84 -13.74 2.53
C PHE A 86 2.47 -13.06 2.51
N THR A 87 2.16 -12.27 3.53
CA THR A 87 0.82 -11.71 3.72
C THR A 87 0.78 -10.20 3.76
N SER A 88 1.83 -9.55 4.22
CA SER A 88 1.81 -8.10 4.35
C SER A 88 3.21 -7.48 4.41
N VAL A 89 3.25 -6.16 4.22
CA VAL A 89 4.44 -5.32 4.38
C VAL A 89 4.10 -4.18 5.31
N ASN A 90 4.99 -3.89 6.25
CA ASN A 90 4.95 -2.69 7.08
C ASN A 90 6.05 -1.72 6.65
N ILE A 91 5.67 -0.49 6.32
CA ILE A 91 6.57 0.61 5.94
C ILE A 91 6.50 1.65 7.05
N GLU A 92 7.59 1.79 7.79
CA GLU A 92 7.72 2.73 8.89
C GLU A 92 8.25 4.07 8.38
N PHE A 93 7.69 5.17 8.87
CA PHE A 93 8.09 6.51 8.45
C PHE A 93 7.93 7.54 9.57
N ARG A 94 8.53 8.73 9.38
CA ARG A 94 8.41 9.87 10.29
C ARG A 94 7.93 11.12 9.58
N GLY A 95 7.29 11.97 10.37
CA GLY A 95 6.87 13.31 9.96
C GLY A 95 5.56 13.35 9.19
N ILE A 96 4.87 14.47 9.36
CA ILE A 96 3.56 14.71 8.72
C ILE A 96 3.69 14.79 7.19
N ASP A 97 4.77 15.34 6.66
CA ASP A 97 5.00 15.44 5.21
C ASP A 97 5.07 14.06 4.56
N SER A 98 5.67 13.08 5.27
CA SER A 98 5.71 11.68 4.81
C SER A 98 4.32 11.05 4.81
N PHE A 99 3.53 11.31 5.85
CA PHE A 99 2.14 10.87 5.91
C PHE A 99 1.32 11.43 4.73
N GLU A 100 1.41 12.73 4.46
CA GLU A 100 0.67 13.37 3.36
C GLU A 100 1.05 12.82 1.99
N LYS A 101 2.35 12.58 1.74
CA LYS A 101 2.84 11.97 0.51
C LYS A 101 2.34 10.53 0.34
N LEU A 102 2.38 9.72 1.40
CA LEU A 102 1.86 8.35 1.39
C LEU A 102 0.34 8.32 1.24
N LEU A 103 -0.38 9.27 1.84
CA LEU A 103 -1.82 9.43 1.67
C LEU A 103 -2.17 9.73 0.19
N ALA A 104 -1.42 10.62 -0.45
CA ALA A 104 -1.57 10.94 -1.87
C ALA A 104 -1.23 9.72 -2.76
N TYR A 105 -0.15 9.00 -2.43
CA TYR A 105 0.23 7.76 -3.11
C TYR A 105 -0.87 6.70 -3.02
N CYS A 106 -1.39 6.44 -1.82
CA CYS A 106 -2.47 5.46 -1.63
C CYS A 106 -3.75 5.84 -2.37
N LYS A 107 -4.13 7.12 -2.36
CA LYS A 107 -5.28 7.61 -3.15
C LYS A 107 -5.09 7.40 -4.65
N LYS A 108 -3.88 7.59 -5.16
CA LYS A 108 -3.55 7.35 -6.58
C LYS A 108 -3.61 5.86 -6.93
N MET A 109 -3.10 4.99 -6.05
CA MET A 109 -3.00 3.55 -6.28
C MET A 109 -4.33 2.83 -6.07
N PHE A 110 -5.06 3.15 -5.00
CA PHE A 110 -6.23 2.39 -4.54
C PHE A 110 -7.55 3.15 -4.69
N GLY A 111 -7.51 4.41 -5.14
CA GLY A 111 -8.68 5.27 -5.20
C GLY A 111 -8.95 6.06 -3.93
N PRO A 112 -10.15 6.65 -3.77
CA PRO A 112 -10.42 7.69 -2.76
C PRO A 112 -10.34 7.22 -1.29
N GLY A 113 -10.20 5.95 -1.02
CA GLY A 113 -10.11 5.41 0.34
C GLY A 113 -11.36 5.62 1.19
N SER A 114 -11.52 4.81 2.22
CA SER A 114 -12.56 4.97 3.24
C SER A 114 -11.93 5.40 4.57
N GLY A 115 -12.51 6.45 5.18
CA GLY A 115 -12.20 6.90 6.52
C GLY A 115 -10.86 7.62 6.69
N SER A 116 -10.91 8.95 6.89
CA SER A 116 -9.87 9.65 7.64
C SER A 116 -10.51 10.09 8.95
N ALA A 117 -10.20 9.40 10.05
CA ALA A 117 -10.60 9.84 11.37
C ALA A 117 -9.39 10.47 12.05
N ILE A 118 -9.53 11.71 12.48
CA ILE A 118 -8.63 12.30 13.45
C ILE A 118 -9.18 11.90 14.82
N LEU A 119 -8.65 10.82 15.40
CA LEU A 119 -8.98 10.42 16.76
C LEU A 119 -7.87 10.95 17.68
N ARG A 120 -8.15 12.08 18.33
CA ARG A 120 -7.26 12.75 19.30
C ARG A 120 -5.86 13.06 18.76
N LEU A 121 -4.90 12.11 18.86
CA LEU A 121 -3.51 12.26 18.44
C LEU A 121 -3.12 11.28 17.33
N GLU A 122 -4.10 10.66 16.66
CA GLU A 122 -3.87 9.69 15.60
C GLU A 122 -4.60 10.12 14.34
N GLN A 123 -3.93 10.00 13.20
CA GLN A 123 -4.52 10.11 11.88
C GLN A 123 -4.51 8.72 11.23
N TYR A 124 -5.59 8.38 10.57
CA TYR A 124 -5.76 7.06 9.99
C TYR A 124 -6.49 7.17 8.66
N ALA A 125 -6.04 6.41 7.67
CA ALA A 125 -6.72 6.24 6.39
C ALA A 125 -6.63 4.77 5.95
N SER A 126 -7.72 4.23 5.41
CA SER A 126 -7.75 2.88 4.84
C SER A 126 -8.17 2.92 3.39
N PHE A 127 -7.60 2.00 2.62
CA PHE A 127 -7.83 1.84 1.19
C PHE A 127 -8.05 0.38 0.89
N ASP A 128 -8.82 0.12 -0.15
CA ASP A 128 -9.23 -1.22 -0.50
C ASP A 128 -9.22 -1.42 -2.02
N SER A 129 -8.61 -2.50 -2.48
CA SER A 129 -8.68 -2.99 -3.84
C SER A 129 -9.09 -4.46 -3.84
N PRO A 130 -9.35 -5.10 -4.98
CA PRO A 130 -9.80 -6.49 -5.00
C PRO A 130 -8.92 -7.46 -4.22
N LYS A 131 -7.59 -7.35 -4.32
CA LYS A 131 -6.63 -8.28 -3.71
C LYS A 131 -5.87 -7.70 -2.54
N THR A 132 -5.66 -6.38 -2.51
CA THR A 132 -4.79 -5.70 -1.55
C THR A 132 -5.55 -4.64 -0.78
N GLY A 133 -5.40 -4.65 0.54
CA GLY A 133 -5.78 -3.55 1.40
C GLY A 133 -4.56 -2.72 1.80
N ALA A 134 -4.78 -1.43 2.11
CA ALA A 134 -3.77 -0.57 2.68
C ALA A 134 -4.33 0.19 3.88
N MET A 135 -3.54 0.28 4.94
CA MET A 135 -3.88 1.04 6.15
C MET A 135 -2.72 1.97 6.51
N LEU A 136 -2.97 3.26 6.47
CA LEU A 136 -2.01 4.30 6.80
C LEU A 136 -2.34 4.88 8.16
N LEU A 137 -1.41 4.78 9.10
CA LEU A 137 -1.51 5.26 10.46
C LEU A 137 -0.43 6.31 10.72
N TYR A 138 -0.77 7.35 11.47
CA TYR A 138 0.17 8.37 11.92
C TYR A 138 -0.15 8.77 13.36
N GLN A 139 0.84 8.68 14.23
CA GLN A 139 0.71 8.99 15.64
C GLN A 139 1.47 10.26 15.98
N LEU A 140 0.77 11.22 16.55
CA LEU A 140 1.33 12.44 17.12
C LEU A 140 1.77 12.17 18.55
N SER A 141 3.07 12.16 18.80
CA SER A 141 3.60 12.03 20.15
C SER A 141 3.96 13.40 20.71
N MET A 142 3.54 13.68 21.93
CA MET A 142 3.95 14.90 22.65
C MET A 142 5.39 14.83 23.20
N GLN A 143 5.97 13.63 23.26
CA GLN A 143 7.26 13.41 23.93
C GLN A 143 8.36 12.90 23.01
N THR A 144 8.03 12.39 21.82
CA THR A 144 8.96 11.78 20.89
C THR A 144 8.71 12.24 19.47
N THR A 145 9.56 11.81 18.56
CA THR A 145 9.36 12.05 17.12
C THR A 145 8.06 11.39 16.64
N ASN A 146 7.22 12.16 15.97
CA ASN A 146 6.00 11.65 15.35
C ASN A 146 6.31 10.59 14.31
N TYR A 147 5.69 9.45 14.37
CA TYR A 147 5.92 8.31 13.49
C TYR A 147 4.62 7.75 12.91
N GLY A 148 4.74 7.00 11.86
CA GLY A 148 3.61 6.34 11.24
C GLY A 148 4.00 5.03 10.57
N ASN A 149 2.98 4.32 10.14
CA ASN A 149 3.08 3.03 9.48
C ASN A 149 2.13 2.99 8.30
N LEU A 150 2.61 2.50 7.17
CA LEU A 150 1.77 2.06 6.06
C LEU A 150 1.82 0.53 6.01
N TYR A 151 0.69 -0.09 6.25
CA TYR A 151 0.49 -1.53 6.09
C TYR A 151 -0.13 -1.78 4.71
N LEU A 152 0.55 -2.56 3.88
CA LEU A 152 0.01 -3.15 2.66
C LEU A 152 -0.21 -4.63 2.92
N TYR A 153 -1.40 -5.16 2.66
CA TYR A 153 -1.72 -6.53 3.02
C TYR A 153 -2.59 -7.23 1.98
N SER A 154 -2.39 -8.54 1.87
CA SER A 154 -3.25 -9.41 1.08
C SER A 154 -4.60 -9.60 1.76
N LYS A 155 -5.69 -9.46 1.03
CA LYS A 155 -7.03 -9.74 1.51
C LYS A 155 -7.38 -11.23 1.53
N GLU A 156 -6.61 -12.04 0.82
CA GLU A 156 -6.84 -13.48 0.72
C GLU A 156 -6.20 -14.25 1.88
N PHE A 157 -5.06 -13.76 2.41
CA PHE A 157 -4.23 -14.50 3.36
C PHE A 157 -4.20 -13.89 4.77
N LEU A 158 -5.08 -12.97 5.08
CA LEU A 158 -5.24 -12.39 6.42
C LEU A 158 -6.38 -13.03 7.20
#